data_977dd5fc93272d5e2fdc5c5cb9883a8b
#
_entry.id   977dd5fc93272d5e2fdc5c5cb9883a8b
#
_cell.length_a   1.000
_cell.length_b   1.000
_cell.length_c   1.000
_cell.angle_alpha   90.00
_cell.angle_beta   90.00
_cell.angle_gamma   90.00
#
_symmetry.space_group_name_H-M   'P 1'
#
loop_
_entity.id
_entity.type
_entity.pdbx_description
1 polymer ?
#
loop_
_entity_poly.entity_id
_entity_poly.type
_entity_poly.pdbx_seq_one_letter_code
_entity_poly.pdbx_strand_id
1 'polypeptide(L)'
;MEHVFKIVNADDLDSIDLFNNIDNLKDITGESMAGYMTYGVWILFGRKPVGVWECLQVGQSSNIGSEIISDVKCLSGEIKTKEGIEYINQFGQKVPNYTYNVYLSPREQIYERVGKEYNKFVFVCICCGEIYKDEKKAIEKYAAWKFRALFWRNGGSFKEAKENVQEPEDIENIKPTIKNSIDNMVKKYNEHIK
;
A
#
# COMPACT_ATOMS: atom_id res chain seq x y z
N MET A 1 20.52 -0.55 3.93
CA MET A 1 19.86 0.64 3.32
C MET A 1 19.00 1.27 4.40
N GLU A 2 19.13 2.55 4.61
CA GLU A 2 18.27 3.25 5.57
C GLU A 2 16.88 3.49 4.92
N HIS A 3 15.82 3.16 5.65
CA HIS A 3 14.46 3.31 5.18
C HIS A 3 13.81 4.54 5.81
N VAL A 4 13.05 5.28 5.00
CA VAL A 4 12.22 6.39 5.44
C VAL A 4 10.76 6.00 5.27
N PHE A 5 9.99 6.06 6.36
CA PHE A 5 8.57 5.74 6.38
C PHE A 5 7.76 6.96 6.82
N LYS A 6 6.84 7.37 5.99
CA LYS A 6 5.96 8.53 6.25
C LYS A 6 4.50 8.15 6.10
N ILE A 7 3.65 8.92 6.77
CA ILE A 7 2.19 8.77 6.69
C ILE A 7 1.52 10.13 6.52
N VAL A 8 0.45 10.14 5.75
CA VAL A 8 -0.40 11.32 5.53
C VAL A 8 -1.86 10.89 5.35
N ASN A 9 -2.79 11.75 5.77
CA ASN A 9 -4.19 11.62 5.41
C ASN A 9 -4.43 12.24 4.03
N ALA A 10 -5.23 11.61 3.20
CA ALA A 10 -5.58 12.13 1.88
C ALA A 10 -6.26 13.51 1.95
N ASP A 11 -7.00 13.79 3.01
CA ASP A 11 -7.66 15.07 3.22
C ASP A 11 -6.66 16.23 3.41
N ASP A 12 -5.42 15.93 3.80
CA ASP A 12 -4.36 16.92 3.99
C ASP A 12 -3.55 17.17 2.70
N LEU A 13 -3.76 16.39 1.63
CA LEU A 13 -2.93 16.41 0.41
C LEU A 13 -3.11 17.66 -0.46
N ASP A 14 -4.17 18.43 -0.27
CA ASP A 14 -4.34 19.69 -1.03
C ASP A 14 -3.32 20.74 -0.62
N SER A 15 -2.77 20.63 0.59
CA SER A 15 -1.74 21.52 1.14
C SER A 15 -0.32 20.96 1.09
N ILE A 16 -0.14 19.67 0.71
CA ILE A 16 1.14 18.97 0.77
C ILE A 16 1.51 18.43 -0.61
N ASP A 17 2.69 18.79 -1.07
CA ASP A 17 3.30 18.14 -2.24
C ASP A 17 3.93 16.79 -1.80
N LEU A 18 3.11 15.74 -1.89
CA LEU A 18 3.42 14.40 -1.41
C LEU A 18 4.73 13.84 -1.96
N PHE A 19 5.02 14.13 -3.23
CA PHE A 19 6.12 13.48 -3.93
C PHE A 19 7.42 14.30 -3.95
N ASN A 20 7.33 15.61 -3.78
CA ASN A 20 8.51 16.49 -3.75
C ASN A 20 8.97 16.81 -2.31
N ASN A 21 8.08 16.75 -1.32
CA ASN A 21 8.30 17.23 0.04
C ASN A 21 8.03 16.16 1.11
N ILE A 22 8.54 14.94 0.88
CA ILE A 22 8.35 13.81 1.81
C ILE A 22 8.83 14.14 3.25
N ASP A 23 9.84 14.97 3.41
CA ASP A 23 10.41 15.30 4.71
C ASP A 23 9.42 16.09 5.59
N ASN A 24 8.42 16.73 5.00
CA ASN A 24 7.37 17.45 5.71
C ASN A 24 6.23 16.55 6.18
N LEU A 25 6.23 15.28 5.80
CA LEU A 25 5.22 14.31 6.23
C LEU A 25 5.54 13.76 7.62
N LYS A 26 4.50 13.29 8.33
CA LYS A 26 4.67 12.67 9.66
C LYS A 26 5.42 11.34 9.54
N ASP A 27 6.35 11.11 10.47
CA ASP A 27 6.98 9.81 10.63
C ASP A 27 5.98 8.79 11.16
N ILE A 28 6.17 7.52 10.81
CA ILE A 28 5.37 6.43 11.35
C ILE A 28 5.93 6.05 12.71
N THR A 29 5.25 6.51 13.77
CA THR A 29 5.52 6.21 15.16
C THR A 29 4.25 5.69 15.84
N GLY A 30 4.36 5.12 17.02
CA GLY A 30 3.18 4.70 17.79
C GLY A 30 2.19 5.86 18.03
N GLU A 31 2.70 7.05 18.28
CA GLU A 31 1.89 8.25 18.51
C GLU A 31 1.18 8.72 17.24
N SER A 32 1.90 8.80 16.11
CA SER A 32 1.32 9.23 14.84
C SER A 32 0.25 8.26 14.32
N MET A 33 0.30 6.99 14.73
CA MET A 33 -0.63 5.95 14.30
C MET A 33 -1.92 5.89 15.11
N ALA A 34 -2.02 6.59 16.25
CA ALA A 34 -3.20 6.54 17.13
C ALA A 34 -4.51 6.88 16.40
N GLY A 35 -4.49 7.87 15.49
CA GLY A 35 -5.65 8.27 14.70
C GLY A 35 -6.06 7.29 13.58
N TYR A 36 -5.23 6.28 13.31
CA TYR A 36 -5.45 5.31 12.24
C TYR A 36 -5.87 3.92 12.73
N MET A 37 -6.08 3.74 14.04
CA MET A 37 -6.53 2.47 14.62
C MET A 37 -8.03 2.24 14.38
N THR A 38 -8.45 2.30 13.13
CA THR A 38 -9.85 2.24 12.69
C THR A 38 -9.99 1.63 11.30
N TYR A 39 -11.23 1.45 10.84
CA TYR A 39 -11.52 1.05 9.46
C TYR A 39 -10.97 2.06 8.46
N GLY A 40 -10.50 1.57 7.33
CA GLY A 40 -10.11 2.46 6.25
C GLY A 40 -9.41 1.77 5.10
N VAL A 41 -8.94 2.61 4.17
CA VAL A 41 -8.17 2.24 2.99
C VAL A 41 -6.87 3.04 2.99
N TRP A 42 -5.79 2.40 2.62
CA TRP A 42 -4.47 3.02 2.50
C TRP A 42 -3.81 2.67 1.17
N ILE A 43 -2.96 3.57 0.71
CA ILE A 43 -2.13 3.39 -0.49
C ILE A 43 -0.67 3.45 -0.04
N LEU A 44 0.15 2.51 -0.49
CA LEU A 44 1.58 2.51 -0.28
C LEU A 44 2.28 2.96 -1.56
N PHE A 45 2.98 4.07 -1.48
CA PHE A 45 3.94 4.50 -2.49
C PHE A 45 5.35 4.19 -2.03
N GLY A 46 6.20 3.79 -2.96
CA GLY A 46 7.62 3.58 -2.73
C GLY A 46 8.48 4.27 -3.77
N ARG A 47 9.72 4.59 -3.38
CA ARG A 47 10.74 5.12 -4.28
C ARG A 47 12.05 4.40 -4.05
N LYS A 48 12.67 3.97 -5.14
CA LYS A 48 14.02 3.40 -5.13
C LYS A 48 15.07 4.51 -4.92
N PRO A 49 16.27 4.19 -4.47
CA PRO A 49 17.36 5.20 -4.32
C PRO A 49 17.58 6.05 -5.56
N VAL A 50 17.44 5.43 -6.73
CA VAL A 50 17.44 6.11 -8.03
C VAL A 50 16.18 5.69 -8.76
N GLY A 51 15.24 6.61 -8.94
CA GLY A 51 13.97 6.29 -9.60
C GLY A 51 12.86 7.28 -9.27
N VAL A 52 11.70 6.98 -9.82
CA VAL A 52 10.44 7.70 -9.60
C VAL A 52 9.63 7.05 -8.48
N TRP A 53 8.58 7.71 -8.04
CA TRP A 53 7.59 7.13 -7.15
C TRP A 53 6.74 6.10 -7.89
N GLU A 54 6.48 4.99 -7.24
CA GLU A 54 5.62 3.91 -7.75
C GLU A 54 4.55 3.59 -6.71
N CYS A 55 3.30 3.39 -7.15
CA CYS A 55 2.26 2.85 -6.29
C CYS A 55 2.51 1.35 -6.14
N LEU A 56 2.86 0.91 -4.95
CA LEU A 56 3.23 -0.47 -4.67
C LEU A 56 2.02 -1.32 -4.30
N GLN A 57 1.15 -0.80 -3.43
CA GLN A 57 0.03 -1.55 -2.90
C GLN A 57 -1.12 -0.62 -2.51
N VAL A 58 -2.31 -1.17 -2.52
CA VAL A 58 -3.51 -0.59 -1.89
C VAL A 58 -4.09 -1.66 -0.99
N GLY A 59 -4.51 -1.29 0.21
CA GLY A 59 -5.12 -2.20 1.15
C GLY A 59 -6.28 -1.57 1.90
N GLN A 60 -7.11 -2.43 2.47
CA GLN A 60 -8.21 -2.04 3.33
C GLN A 60 -8.23 -2.92 4.58
N SER A 61 -8.57 -2.35 5.71
CA SER A 61 -8.59 -3.06 6.98
C SER A 61 -9.70 -2.58 7.89
N SER A 62 -10.01 -3.38 8.89
CA SER A 62 -10.77 -2.93 10.06
C SER A 62 -9.90 -2.18 11.08
N ASN A 63 -8.58 -2.26 10.93
CA ASN A 63 -7.58 -1.53 11.72
C ASN A 63 -6.36 -1.25 10.85
N ILE A 64 -6.43 -0.14 10.09
CA ILE A 64 -5.37 0.22 9.15
C ILE A 64 -4.05 0.55 9.86
N GLY A 65 -4.11 1.13 11.05
CA GLY A 65 -2.92 1.47 11.81
C GLY A 65 -2.09 0.23 12.18
N SER A 66 -2.75 -0.81 12.70
CA SER A 66 -2.07 -2.08 13.02
C SER A 66 -1.49 -2.73 11.77
N GLU A 67 -2.18 -2.64 10.65
CA GLU A 67 -1.73 -3.22 9.39
C GLU A 67 -0.51 -2.48 8.83
N ILE A 68 -0.54 -1.14 8.82
CA ILE A 68 0.60 -0.33 8.40
C ILE A 68 1.83 -0.59 9.27
N ILE A 69 1.67 -0.69 10.60
CA ILE A 69 2.78 -1.04 11.50
C ILE A 69 3.39 -2.39 11.14
N SER A 70 2.56 -3.39 10.85
CA SER A 70 3.04 -4.71 10.41
C SER A 70 3.78 -4.62 9.08
N ASP A 71 3.24 -3.87 8.11
CA ASP A 71 3.85 -3.66 6.81
C ASP A 71 5.22 -2.97 6.92
N VAL A 72 5.33 -1.94 7.77
CA VAL A 72 6.61 -1.25 8.06
C VAL A 72 7.65 -2.22 8.61
N LYS A 73 7.27 -3.10 9.54
CA LYS A 73 8.18 -4.10 10.09
C LYS A 73 8.69 -5.09 9.04
N CYS A 74 7.85 -5.46 8.08
CA CYS A 74 8.25 -6.32 6.96
C CYS A 74 9.16 -5.56 5.98
N LEU A 75 8.82 -4.32 5.63
CA LEU A 75 9.59 -3.47 4.73
C LEU A 75 10.97 -3.10 5.33
N SER A 76 11.04 -2.85 6.62
CA SER A 76 12.31 -2.55 7.32
C SER A 76 13.21 -3.78 7.50
N GLY A 77 12.67 -4.98 7.31
CA GLY A 77 13.36 -6.25 7.59
C GLY A 77 13.43 -6.62 9.07
N GLU A 78 12.65 -5.95 9.93
CA GLU A 78 12.51 -6.32 11.35
C GLU A 78 11.87 -7.70 11.49
N ILE A 79 10.85 -7.99 10.67
CA ILE A 79 10.28 -9.33 10.54
C ILE A 79 10.90 -10.00 9.32
N LYS A 80 11.69 -11.04 9.57
CA LYS A 80 12.35 -11.81 8.53
C LYS A 80 11.65 -13.13 8.29
N THR A 81 11.57 -13.54 7.01
CA THR A 81 11.16 -14.88 6.63
C THR A 81 12.19 -15.91 7.10
N LYS A 82 11.75 -17.10 7.48
CA LYS A 82 12.65 -18.22 7.78
C LYS A 82 13.34 -18.68 6.52
N GLU A 83 14.68 -18.72 6.51
CA GLU A 83 15.45 -19.33 5.44
C GLU A 83 15.08 -20.80 5.26
N GLY A 84 14.99 -21.24 4.02
CA GLY A 84 14.89 -22.65 3.66
C GLY A 84 13.48 -23.22 3.48
N ILE A 85 12.42 -22.47 3.70
CA ILE A 85 11.07 -22.94 3.40
C ILE A 85 10.66 -22.41 2.03
N GLU A 86 10.51 -23.33 1.08
CA GLU A 86 10.04 -22.99 -0.26
C GLU A 86 8.56 -22.59 -0.22
N TYR A 87 8.24 -21.45 -0.86
CA TYR A 87 6.86 -21.05 -1.00
C TYR A 87 6.21 -21.73 -2.19
N ILE A 88 5.09 -22.38 -1.94
CA ILE A 88 4.21 -22.96 -2.95
C ILE A 88 2.99 -22.07 -3.06
N ASN A 89 2.75 -21.51 -4.26
CA ASN A 89 1.59 -20.66 -4.49
C ASN A 89 0.29 -21.50 -4.53
N GLN A 90 -0.87 -20.83 -4.62
CA GLN A 90 -2.18 -21.46 -4.69
C GLN A 90 -2.39 -22.43 -5.87
N PHE A 91 -1.48 -22.42 -6.86
CA PHE A 91 -1.51 -23.34 -8.02
C PHE A 91 -0.54 -24.52 -7.85
N GLY A 92 0.05 -24.70 -6.65
CA GLY A 92 1.01 -25.77 -6.39
C GLY A 92 2.40 -25.54 -6.99
N GLN A 93 2.71 -24.33 -7.46
CA GLN A 93 4.00 -24.01 -8.09
C GLN A 93 4.96 -23.42 -7.08
N LYS A 94 6.22 -23.82 -7.12
CA LYS A 94 7.29 -23.19 -6.37
C LYS A 94 7.53 -21.78 -6.90
N VAL A 95 7.56 -20.79 -6.00
CA VAL A 95 7.91 -19.42 -6.35
C VAL A 95 9.39 -19.22 -6.05
N PRO A 96 10.24 -19.07 -7.08
CA PRO A 96 11.68 -18.93 -6.89
C PRO A 96 12.01 -17.69 -6.04
N ASN A 97 13.01 -17.83 -5.17
CA ASN A 97 13.53 -16.75 -4.32
C ASN A 97 12.57 -16.22 -3.23
N TYR A 98 11.51 -16.95 -2.92
CA TYR A 98 10.67 -16.67 -1.76
C TYR A 98 10.89 -17.71 -0.68
N THR A 99 11.34 -17.26 0.46
CA THR A 99 11.30 -18.05 1.69
C THR A 99 9.98 -17.75 2.41
N TYR A 100 9.36 -18.78 2.91
CA TYR A 100 8.06 -18.72 3.54
C TYR A 100 8.21 -18.67 5.06
N ASN A 101 7.63 -17.68 5.69
CA ASN A 101 7.40 -17.70 7.13
C ASN A 101 5.91 -17.98 7.37
N VAL A 102 5.63 -19.05 8.11
CA VAL A 102 4.25 -19.44 8.43
C VAL A 102 3.45 -18.37 9.18
N TYR A 103 4.14 -17.41 9.79
CA TYR A 103 3.53 -16.31 10.53
C TYR A 103 3.28 -15.06 9.66
N LEU A 104 3.82 -15.02 8.44
CA LEU A 104 3.62 -13.91 7.52
C LEU A 104 2.58 -14.27 6.46
N SER A 105 1.68 -13.34 6.19
CA SER A 105 0.81 -13.46 5.05
C SER A 105 1.61 -13.37 3.73
N PRO A 106 1.08 -13.90 2.65
CA PRO A 106 1.70 -13.73 1.34
C PRO A 106 2.03 -12.28 0.96
N ARG A 107 1.24 -11.32 1.42
CA ARG A 107 1.48 -9.90 1.20
C ARG A 107 2.76 -9.43 1.90
N GLU A 108 2.94 -9.82 3.14
CA GLU A 108 4.10 -9.44 3.96
C GLU A 108 5.40 -9.97 3.39
N GLN A 109 5.37 -11.12 2.73
CA GLN A 109 6.54 -11.69 2.05
C GLN A 109 6.98 -10.84 0.84
N ILE A 110 6.02 -10.27 0.09
CA ILE A 110 6.33 -9.31 -0.97
C ILE A 110 7.02 -8.08 -0.36
N TYR A 111 6.57 -7.61 0.78
CA TYR A 111 7.15 -6.44 1.44
C TYR A 111 8.60 -6.65 1.89
N GLU A 112 8.97 -7.84 2.34
CA GLU A 112 10.39 -8.15 2.62
C GLU A 112 11.26 -7.93 1.37
N ARG A 113 10.80 -8.36 0.20
CA ARG A 113 11.48 -8.13 -1.06
C ARG A 113 11.49 -6.65 -1.45
N VAL A 114 10.35 -6.00 -1.37
CA VAL A 114 10.19 -4.57 -1.69
C VAL A 114 11.12 -3.72 -0.83
N GLY A 115 11.25 -4.02 0.46
CA GLY A 115 12.16 -3.34 1.37
C GLY A 115 13.65 -3.45 1.00
N LYS A 116 14.04 -4.42 0.16
CA LYS A 116 15.41 -4.52 -0.38
C LYS A 116 15.65 -3.64 -1.61
N GLU A 117 14.58 -3.27 -2.32
CA GLU A 117 14.66 -2.48 -3.56
C GLU A 117 14.34 -1.00 -3.35
N TYR A 118 13.43 -0.69 -2.44
CA TYR A 118 12.94 0.65 -2.16
C TYR A 118 13.44 1.12 -0.79
N ASN A 119 13.64 2.42 -0.64
CA ASN A 119 14.10 3.00 0.62
C ASN A 119 13.26 4.17 1.14
N LYS A 120 12.38 4.73 0.33
CA LYS A 120 11.42 5.75 0.75
C LYS A 120 10.01 5.23 0.56
N PHE A 121 9.20 5.34 1.60
CA PHE A 121 7.84 4.82 1.65
C PHE A 121 6.89 5.87 2.20
N VAL A 122 5.74 6.02 1.55
CA VAL A 122 4.66 6.88 2.02
C VAL A 122 3.36 6.08 2.02
N PHE A 123 2.73 6.03 3.18
CA PHE A 123 1.37 5.53 3.34
C PHE A 123 0.40 6.71 3.27
N VAL A 124 -0.52 6.66 2.34
CA VAL A 124 -1.62 7.62 2.20
C VAL A 124 -2.90 6.96 2.64
N CYS A 125 -3.51 7.44 3.72
CA CYS A 125 -4.79 6.94 4.20
C CYS A 125 -5.91 7.75 3.55
N ILE A 126 -6.71 7.13 2.69
CA ILE A 126 -7.74 7.81 1.87
C ILE A 126 -9.14 7.81 2.47
N CYS A 127 -9.40 6.93 3.40
CA CYS A 127 -10.68 6.87 4.12
C CYS A 127 -10.41 6.26 5.48
N CYS A 128 -10.62 7.03 6.54
CA CYS A 128 -10.42 6.58 7.91
C CYS A 128 -11.71 6.78 8.70
N GLY A 129 -12.22 5.71 9.30
CA GLY A 129 -13.39 5.76 10.17
C GLY A 129 -14.41 4.66 9.92
N GLU A 130 -15.24 4.43 10.92
CA GLU A 130 -16.26 3.37 10.90
C GLU A 130 -17.29 3.56 9.79
N ILE A 131 -17.54 4.80 9.36
CA ILE A 131 -18.47 5.14 8.28
C ILE A 131 -18.08 4.55 6.92
N TYR A 132 -16.83 4.09 6.76
CA TYR A 132 -16.33 3.49 5.51
C TYR A 132 -16.27 1.96 5.56
N LYS A 133 -16.78 1.35 6.63
CA LYS A 133 -16.75 -0.09 6.84
C LYS A 133 -17.25 -0.90 5.66
N ASP A 134 -18.36 -0.49 5.06
CA ASP A 134 -19.01 -1.22 3.97
C ASP A 134 -18.45 -0.83 2.59
N GLU A 135 -17.99 0.41 2.42
CA GLU A 135 -17.49 0.93 1.14
C GLU A 135 -16.01 0.60 0.88
N LYS A 136 -15.23 0.25 1.93
CA LYS A 136 -13.76 0.14 1.83
C LYS A 136 -13.26 -0.83 0.77
N LYS A 137 -14.00 -1.91 0.48
CA LYS A 137 -13.64 -2.87 -0.58
C LYS A 137 -13.71 -2.25 -1.97
N ALA A 138 -14.80 -1.52 -2.25
CA ALA A 138 -14.98 -0.85 -3.53
C ALA A 138 -13.93 0.26 -3.70
N ILE A 139 -13.67 1.02 -2.62
CA ILE A 139 -12.65 2.08 -2.60
C ILE A 139 -11.25 1.49 -2.86
N GLU A 140 -10.88 0.39 -2.21
CA GLU A 140 -9.61 -0.32 -2.40
C GLU A 140 -9.41 -0.72 -3.87
N LYS A 141 -10.40 -1.39 -4.46
CA LYS A 141 -10.35 -1.81 -5.86
C LYS A 141 -10.21 -0.62 -6.82
N TYR A 142 -11.00 0.42 -6.57
CA TYR A 142 -10.97 1.63 -7.39
C TYR A 142 -9.61 2.32 -7.33
N ALA A 143 -9.06 2.51 -6.14
CA ALA A 143 -7.74 3.09 -5.97
C ALA A 143 -6.65 2.23 -6.61
N ALA A 144 -6.67 0.91 -6.41
CA ALA A 144 -5.72 -0.01 -7.00
C ALA A 144 -5.73 0.05 -8.53
N TRP A 145 -6.92 0.10 -9.14
CA TRP A 145 -7.08 0.24 -10.57
C TRP A 145 -6.55 1.58 -11.09
N LYS A 146 -6.92 2.67 -10.45
CA LYS A 146 -6.53 4.03 -10.87
C LYS A 146 -5.02 4.26 -10.77
N PHE A 147 -4.38 3.81 -9.69
CA PHE A 147 -2.94 3.93 -9.47
C PHE A 147 -2.12 2.83 -10.14
N ARG A 148 -2.75 1.79 -10.69
CA ARG A 148 -2.07 0.62 -11.25
C ARG A 148 -1.09 0.01 -10.24
N ALA A 149 -1.58 -0.26 -9.02
CA ALA A 149 -0.76 -0.76 -7.93
C ALA A 149 0.00 -2.04 -8.31
N LEU A 150 1.33 -2.03 -8.14
CA LEU A 150 2.22 -3.08 -8.66
C LEU A 150 1.96 -4.45 -8.04
N PHE A 151 1.67 -4.48 -6.74
CA PHE A 151 1.55 -5.71 -5.96
C PHE A 151 0.15 -5.95 -5.41
N TRP A 152 -0.82 -5.13 -5.81
CA TRP A 152 -2.19 -5.31 -5.37
C TRP A 152 -2.77 -6.65 -5.88
N ARG A 153 -3.53 -7.30 -4.99
CA ARG A 153 -4.10 -8.61 -5.27
C ARG A 153 -5.58 -8.61 -4.96
N ASN A 154 -6.38 -8.69 -5.97
CA ASN A 154 -7.82 -8.95 -5.80
C ASN A 154 -8.03 -10.41 -5.37
N GLY A 155 -7.63 -10.74 -4.13
CA GLY A 155 -7.81 -12.05 -3.53
C GLY A 155 -6.84 -13.15 -3.96
N GLY A 156 -5.76 -12.84 -4.69
CA GLY A 156 -5.04 -13.89 -5.38
C GLY A 156 -3.52 -13.94 -5.28
N SER A 157 -2.82 -14.10 -6.35
CA SER A 157 -1.45 -14.58 -6.46
C SER A 157 -0.36 -13.50 -6.31
N PHE A 158 0.91 -13.93 -6.09
CA PHE A 158 2.13 -13.12 -6.02
C PHE A 158 2.63 -12.58 -7.37
N LYS A 159 1.81 -12.51 -8.39
CA LYS A 159 2.19 -11.88 -9.66
C LYS A 159 2.10 -10.38 -9.51
N GLU A 160 2.96 -9.68 -10.21
CA GLU A 160 2.80 -8.24 -10.40
C GLU A 160 1.38 -7.96 -10.88
N ALA A 161 0.63 -7.23 -10.08
CA ALA A 161 -0.80 -7.03 -10.33
C ALA A 161 -1.06 -6.01 -11.44
N LYS A 162 -0.03 -5.26 -11.84
CA LYS A 162 -0.12 -4.13 -12.79
C LYS A 162 -0.86 -4.46 -14.09
N GLU A 163 -0.72 -5.70 -14.59
CA GLU A 163 -1.37 -6.15 -15.83
C GLU A 163 -2.78 -6.72 -15.60
N ASN A 164 -3.13 -7.01 -14.35
CA ASN A 164 -4.36 -7.70 -13.99
C ASN A 164 -5.37 -6.81 -13.25
N VAL A 165 -5.05 -5.55 -13.01
CA VAL A 165 -5.97 -4.62 -12.35
C VAL A 165 -6.96 -4.11 -13.38
N GLN A 166 -8.18 -4.64 -13.30
CA GLN A 166 -9.29 -4.23 -14.17
C GLN A 166 -10.15 -3.16 -13.49
N GLU A 167 -10.92 -2.45 -14.29
CA GLU A 167 -11.93 -1.53 -13.81
C GLU A 167 -12.94 -2.30 -12.93
N PRO A 168 -13.19 -1.85 -11.70
CA PRO A 168 -14.12 -2.54 -10.81
C PRO A 168 -15.56 -2.38 -11.29
N GLU A 169 -16.36 -3.42 -11.15
CA GLU A 169 -17.79 -3.42 -11.51
C GLU A 169 -18.65 -2.62 -10.52
N ASP A 170 -18.18 -2.41 -9.30
CA ASP A 170 -18.90 -1.80 -8.18
C ASP A 170 -18.56 -0.32 -7.93
N ILE A 171 -18.12 0.38 -8.98
CA ILE A 171 -17.73 1.81 -8.91
C ILE A 171 -18.86 2.74 -8.47
N GLU A 172 -20.10 2.43 -8.83
CA GLU A 172 -21.27 3.22 -8.44
C GLU A 172 -21.50 3.24 -6.93
N ASN A 173 -21.01 2.25 -6.20
CA ASN A 173 -21.13 2.16 -4.75
C ASN A 173 -20.20 3.11 -3.99
N ILE A 174 -19.30 3.79 -4.68
CA ILE A 174 -18.33 4.72 -4.08
C ILE A 174 -18.88 6.15 -4.17
N LYS A 175 -18.87 6.86 -3.04
CA LYS A 175 -19.28 8.26 -2.98
C LYS A 175 -18.49 9.12 -3.98
N PRO A 176 -19.15 10.04 -4.72
CA PRO A 176 -18.48 10.91 -5.70
C PRO A 176 -17.32 11.71 -5.11
N THR A 177 -17.43 12.15 -3.86
CA THR A 177 -16.37 12.90 -3.16
C THR A 177 -15.09 12.08 -3.03
N ILE A 178 -15.20 10.79 -2.71
CA ILE A 178 -14.07 9.87 -2.58
C ILE A 178 -13.45 9.60 -3.95
N LYS A 179 -14.26 9.35 -4.98
CA LYS A 179 -13.77 9.20 -6.36
C LYS A 179 -12.96 10.40 -6.79
N ASN A 180 -13.50 11.60 -6.59
CA ASN A 180 -12.84 12.84 -6.96
C ASN A 180 -11.51 13.02 -6.21
N SER A 181 -11.45 12.68 -4.93
CA SER A 181 -10.21 12.71 -4.15
C SER A 181 -9.16 11.76 -4.73
N ILE A 182 -9.53 10.52 -5.04
CA ILE A 182 -8.65 9.54 -5.66
C ILE A 182 -8.19 10.02 -7.04
N ASP A 183 -9.09 10.50 -7.89
CA ASP A 183 -8.77 10.97 -9.24
C ASP A 183 -7.82 12.18 -9.23
N ASN A 184 -8.00 13.10 -8.27
CA ASN A 184 -7.08 14.22 -8.07
C ASN A 184 -5.68 13.75 -7.63
N MET A 185 -5.61 12.78 -6.72
CA MET A 185 -4.33 12.17 -6.34
C MET A 185 -3.65 11.47 -7.52
N VAL A 186 -4.40 10.73 -8.33
CA VAL A 186 -3.88 10.07 -9.53
C VAL A 186 -3.30 11.09 -10.50
N LYS A 187 -3.97 12.23 -10.70
CA LYS A 187 -3.45 13.30 -11.55
C LYS A 187 -2.11 13.81 -11.04
N LYS A 188 -2.01 14.17 -9.75
CA LYS A 188 -0.76 14.59 -9.10
C LYS A 188 0.33 13.52 -9.24
N TYR A 189 0.00 12.26 -8.97
CA TYR A 189 0.93 11.14 -9.10
C TYR A 189 1.49 11.01 -10.52
N ASN A 190 0.63 11.09 -11.54
CA ASN A 190 1.05 10.99 -12.93
C ASN A 190 1.96 12.15 -13.40
N GLU A 191 1.93 13.28 -12.73
CA GLU A 191 2.84 14.41 -12.98
C GLU A 191 4.26 14.13 -12.50
N HIS A 192 4.42 13.20 -11.55
CA HIS A 192 5.71 12.85 -10.92
C HIS A 192 6.36 11.57 -11.46
N ILE A 193 5.66 10.78 -12.27
CA ILE A 193 6.20 9.56 -12.89
C ILE A 193 6.62 9.78 -14.35
N LYS A 194 6.48 10.98 -14.85
CA LYS A 194 6.97 11.41 -16.17
C LYS A 194 8.36 11.99 -16.04
#